data_f6c6b73da3a1aaa71963595b64efa35d
#
_entry.id   f6c6b73da3a1aaa71963595b64efa35d
#
_cell.length_a   1.000
_cell.length_b   1.000
_cell.length_c   1.000
_cell.angle_alpha   90.00
_cell.angle_beta   90.00
_cell.angle_gamma   90.00
#
_symmetry.space_group_name_H-M   'P 1'
#
loop_
_entity.id
_entity.type
_entity.pdbx_description
1 polymer ?
#
loop_
_entity_poly.entity_id
_entity_poly.type
_entity_poly.pdbx_seq_one_letter_code
_entity_poly.pdbx_strand_id
1 'polypeptide(L)'
;LGMMLLINHWFGISPSVITPILDISCYLLAFKYLGGRFIKISIISTLSVSLFFEIWELFPPVIPDLTPYPLACVLLGGIFVGIGVGLIVRQGGSSGGDDALALTISKVTRWRLSRSYLFTDFLVLGLSLSYIPFERIIFSVITVMVSSLLIDFVQNFNLDETSVPASE
;
A
#
# COMPACT_ATOMS: atom_id res chain seq x y z
N LEU A 1 7.74 0.55 3.59
CA LEU A 1 8.76 -0.44 3.95
C LEU A 1 10.15 -0.06 3.41
N GLY A 2 10.30 0.26 2.13
CA GLY A 2 11.59 0.60 1.50
C GLY A 2 12.30 1.78 2.13
N MET A 3 11.58 2.85 2.45
CA MET A 3 12.15 4.06 3.07
C MET A 3 12.77 3.80 4.45
N MET A 4 12.13 2.97 5.27
CA MET A 4 12.67 2.65 6.60
C MET A 4 13.95 1.81 6.51
N LEU A 5 14.03 0.88 5.55
CA LEU A 5 15.23 0.09 5.32
C LEU A 5 16.38 0.95 4.80
N LEU A 6 16.09 1.94 3.95
CA LEU A 6 17.07 2.92 3.49
C LEU A 6 17.65 3.73 4.64
N ILE A 7 16.81 4.27 5.51
CA ILE A 7 17.24 5.06 6.66
C ILE A 7 18.03 4.19 7.64
N ASN A 8 17.62 2.94 7.84
CA ASN A 8 18.38 1.99 8.65
C ASN A 8 19.77 1.75 8.04
N HIS A 9 19.85 1.56 6.74
CA HIS A 9 21.13 1.33 6.05
C HIS A 9 22.08 2.52 6.14
N TRP A 10 21.58 3.75 6.02
CA TRP A 10 22.42 4.94 6.01
C TRP A 10 22.72 5.49 7.40
N PHE A 11 21.79 5.44 8.31
CA PHE A 11 21.90 6.05 9.64
C PHE A 11 21.98 5.04 10.79
N GLY A 12 21.81 3.74 10.52
CA GLY A 12 21.84 2.69 11.54
C GLY A 12 20.69 2.75 12.55
N ILE A 13 19.64 3.54 12.26
CA ILE A 13 18.49 3.68 13.16
C ILE A 13 17.54 2.51 12.95
N SER A 14 17.07 1.91 14.05
CA SER A 14 16.16 0.76 13.98
C SER A 14 14.87 1.07 13.22
N PRO A 15 14.43 0.20 12.31
CA PRO A 15 13.15 0.33 11.61
C PRO A 15 11.95 0.49 12.54
N SER A 16 11.98 -0.13 13.73
CA SER A 16 10.92 -0.02 14.72
C SER A 16 10.69 1.41 15.25
N VAL A 17 11.71 2.25 15.20
CA VAL A 17 11.61 3.67 15.60
C VAL A 17 11.24 4.54 14.42
N ILE A 18 11.78 4.26 13.25
CA ILE A 18 11.59 5.08 12.04
C ILE A 18 10.16 4.93 11.50
N THR A 19 9.65 3.69 11.46
CA THR A 19 8.33 3.41 10.88
C THR A 19 7.21 4.25 11.48
N PRO A 20 7.00 4.27 12.82
CA PRO A 20 5.95 5.10 13.40
C PRO A 20 6.16 6.59 13.17
N ILE A 21 7.40 7.08 13.11
CA ILE A 21 7.68 8.50 12.83
C ILE A 21 7.27 8.86 11.40
N LEU A 22 7.63 8.03 10.42
CA LEU A 22 7.24 8.22 9.03
C LEU A 22 5.73 8.14 8.86
N ASP A 23 5.10 7.13 9.43
CA ASP A 23 3.66 6.92 9.35
C ASP A 23 2.89 8.10 9.97
N ILE A 24 3.27 8.54 11.17
CA ILE A 24 2.67 9.71 11.80
C ILE A 24 2.82 10.95 10.91
N SER A 25 4.00 11.16 10.33
CA SER A 25 4.24 12.29 9.43
C SER A 25 3.34 12.25 8.20
N CYS A 26 3.19 11.06 7.58
CA CYS A 26 2.31 10.84 6.44
C CYS A 26 0.84 11.05 6.81
N TYR A 27 0.41 10.54 7.98
CA TYR A 27 -0.97 10.73 8.47
C TYR A 27 -1.28 12.19 8.85
N LEU A 28 -0.32 12.94 9.39
CA LEU A 28 -0.49 14.38 9.65
C LEU A 28 -0.68 15.16 8.35
N LEU A 29 0.09 14.82 7.31
CA LEU A 29 -0.11 15.41 5.98
C LEU A 29 -1.47 15.01 5.40
N ALA A 30 -1.84 13.74 5.50
CA ALA A 30 -3.13 13.24 5.04
C ALA A 30 -4.30 13.89 5.78
N PHE A 31 -4.18 14.10 7.09
CA PHE A 31 -5.21 14.79 7.88
C PHE A 31 -5.51 16.19 7.33
N LYS A 32 -4.48 16.93 6.95
CA LYS A 32 -4.64 18.30 6.41
C LYS A 32 -5.40 18.31 5.07
N TYR A 33 -5.21 17.30 4.20
CA TYR A 33 -5.74 17.30 2.84
C TYR A 33 -6.97 16.39 2.64
N LEU A 34 -7.05 15.27 3.37
CA LEU A 34 -8.12 14.28 3.24
C LEU A 34 -9.16 14.36 4.38
N GLY A 35 -8.80 14.99 5.50
CA GLY A 35 -9.72 15.25 6.62
C GLY A 35 -9.84 14.13 7.65
N GLY A 36 -10.62 14.39 8.73
CA GLY A 36 -10.69 13.49 9.89
C GLY A 36 -11.43 12.18 9.65
N ARG A 37 -12.36 12.11 8.69
CA ARG A 37 -13.04 10.85 8.34
C ARG A 37 -12.07 9.83 7.76
N PHE A 38 -11.16 10.29 6.90
CA PHE A 38 -10.09 9.48 6.34
C PHE A 38 -9.25 8.84 7.45
N ILE A 39 -8.80 9.62 8.43
CA ILE A 39 -7.96 9.12 9.53
C ILE A 39 -8.68 8.07 10.38
N LYS A 40 -9.96 8.26 10.67
CA LYS A 40 -10.74 7.25 11.43
C LYS A 40 -10.80 5.91 10.72
N ILE A 41 -11.09 5.93 9.42
CA ILE A 41 -11.15 4.71 8.61
C ILE A 41 -9.76 4.08 8.52
N SER A 42 -8.71 4.88 8.32
CA SER A 42 -7.33 4.41 8.25
C SER A 42 -6.85 3.75 9.54
N ILE A 43 -7.17 4.32 10.70
CA ILE A 43 -6.83 3.71 12.00
C ILE A 43 -7.50 2.34 12.13
N ILE A 44 -8.80 2.24 11.81
CA ILE A 44 -9.52 0.97 11.86
C ILE A 44 -8.91 -0.04 10.89
N SER A 45 -8.60 0.37 9.67
CA SER A 45 -7.97 -0.49 8.66
C SER A 45 -6.61 -0.99 9.11
N THR A 46 -5.73 -0.09 9.59
CA THR A 46 -4.38 -0.45 10.05
C THR A 46 -4.42 -1.41 11.24
N LEU A 47 -5.30 -1.15 12.22
CA LEU A 47 -5.48 -2.06 13.35
C LEU A 47 -6.01 -3.43 12.91
N SER A 48 -6.95 -3.45 11.97
CA SER A 48 -7.48 -4.70 11.43
C SER A 48 -6.41 -5.50 10.70
N VAL A 49 -5.62 -4.85 9.84
CA VAL A 49 -4.49 -5.49 9.12
C VAL A 49 -3.49 -6.07 10.11
N SER A 50 -3.09 -5.30 11.13
CA SER A 50 -2.15 -5.77 12.16
C SER A 50 -2.70 -6.97 12.93
N LEU A 51 -3.98 -6.93 13.32
CA LEU A 51 -4.64 -8.04 14.03
C LEU A 51 -4.68 -9.32 13.16
N PHE A 52 -5.06 -9.17 11.88
CA PHE A 52 -5.08 -10.31 10.96
C PHE A 52 -3.68 -10.86 10.72
N PHE A 53 -2.67 -10.01 10.68
CA PHE A 53 -1.28 -10.43 10.52
C PHE A 53 -0.82 -11.28 11.70
N GLU A 54 -1.07 -10.84 12.96
CA GLU A 54 -0.77 -11.62 14.16
C GLU A 54 -1.52 -12.95 14.20
N ILE A 55 -2.82 -12.95 13.85
CA ILE A 55 -3.61 -14.18 13.80
C ILE A 55 -3.00 -15.14 12.77
N TRP A 56 -2.59 -14.63 11.60
CA TRP A 56 -2.02 -15.46 10.53
C TRP A 56 -0.66 -16.07 10.92
N GLU A 57 0.16 -15.36 11.70
CA GLU A 57 1.43 -15.88 12.20
C GLU A 57 1.26 -17.06 13.18
N LEU A 58 0.11 -17.17 13.83
CA LEU A 58 -0.21 -18.31 14.71
C LEU A 58 -0.47 -19.62 13.96
N PHE A 59 -0.78 -19.55 12.67
CA PHE A 59 -1.04 -20.72 11.86
C PHE A 59 0.23 -21.19 11.11
N PRO A 60 0.44 -22.51 10.98
CA PRO A 60 1.52 -23.01 10.12
C PRO A 60 1.30 -22.53 8.69
N PRO A 61 2.37 -22.38 7.88
CA PRO A 61 2.24 -21.88 6.52
C PRO A 61 1.30 -22.77 5.70
N VAL A 62 0.12 -22.22 5.39
CA VAL A 62 -0.94 -22.91 4.64
C VAL A 62 -0.61 -22.91 3.13
N ILE A 63 0.19 -21.92 2.70
CA ILE A 63 0.58 -21.77 1.31
C ILE A 63 1.83 -22.65 1.06
N PRO A 64 1.82 -23.47 -0.01
CA PRO A 64 3.00 -24.25 -0.37
C PRO A 64 4.19 -23.34 -0.64
N ASP A 65 5.39 -23.85 -0.40
CA ASP A 65 6.62 -23.10 -0.64
C ASP A 65 6.75 -22.71 -2.12
N LEU A 66 6.52 -21.44 -2.39
CA LEU A 66 6.60 -20.83 -3.72
C LEU A 66 7.98 -20.24 -4.02
N THR A 67 8.95 -20.43 -3.12
CA THR A 67 10.33 -19.94 -3.29
C THR A 67 10.95 -20.33 -4.65
N PRO A 68 10.65 -21.53 -5.23
CA PRO A 68 11.16 -21.90 -6.55
C PRO A 68 10.56 -21.08 -7.71
N TYR A 69 9.43 -20.40 -7.48
CA TYR A 69 8.69 -19.67 -8.52
C TYR A 69 8.55 -18.17 -8.17
N PRO A 70 9.62 -17.37 -8.25
CA PRO A 70 9.59 -15.97 -7.81
C PRO A 70 8.57 -15.11 -8.58
N LEU A 71 8.36 -15.39 -9.87
CA LEU A 71 7.34 -14.68 -10.68
C LEU A 71 5.91 -14.95 -10.18
N ALA A 72 5.61 -16.18 -9.76
CA ALA A 72 4.30 -16.50 -9.22
C ALA A 72 4.07 -15.77 -7.89
N CYS A 73 5.09 -15.72 -7.01
CA CYS A 73 5.03 -14.97 -5.76
C CYS A 73 4.74 -13.48 -5.99
N VAL A 74 5.46 -12.88 -6.93
CA VAL A 74 5.36 -11.46 -7.29
C VAL A 74 3.97 -11.13 -7.83
N LEU A 75 3.44 -11.94 -8.74
CA LEU A 75 2.11 -11.72 -9.32
C LEU A 75 1.01 -11.92 -8.29
N LEU A 76 1.04 -13.02 -7.55
CA LEU A 76 0.05 -13.29 -6.50
C LEU A 76 0.11 -12.21 -5.41
N GLY A 77 1.31 -11.87 -4.92
CA GLY A 77 1.49 -10.81 -3.93
C GLY A 77 0.95 -9.47 -4.43
N GLY A 78 1.29 -9.07 -5.66
CA GLY A 78 0.78 -7.84 -6.28
C GLY A 78 -0.74 -7.82 -6.42
N ILE A 79 -1.36 -8.96 -6.77
CA ILE A 79 -2.81 -9.09 -6.89
C ILE A 79 -3.48 -8.95 -5.53
N PHE A 80 -3.03 -9.70 -4.52
CA PHE A 80 -3.63 -9.66 -3.18
C PHE A 80 -3.49 -8.27 -2.54
N VAL A 81 -2.30 -7.67 -2.63
CA VAL A 81 -2.05 -6.30 -2.13
C VAL A 81 -2.91 -5.30 -2.90
N GLY A 82 -2.92 -5.38 -4.24
CA GLY A 82 -3.68 -4.45 -5.06
C GLY A 82 -5.18 -4.47 -4.80
N ILE A 83 -5.77 -5.65 -4.64
CA ILE A 83 -7.19 -5.80 -4.30
C ILE A 83 -7.45 -5.33 -2.86
N GLY A 84 -6.65 -5.78 -1.89
CA GLY A 84 -6.81 -5.45 -0.48
C GLY A 84 -6.72 -3.95 -0.22
N VAL A 85 -5.64 -3.33 -0.67
CA VAL A 85 -5.43 -1.87 -0.54
C VAL A 85 -6.49 -1.11 -1.34
N GLY A 86 -6.82 -1.57 -2.56
CA GLY A 86 -7.84 -0.95 -3.40
C GLY A 86 -9.21 -0.90 -2.71
N LEU A 87 -9.62 -1.95 -2.01
CA LEU A 87 -10.86 -1.98 -1.24
C LEU A 87 -10.85 -0.99 -0.06
N ILE A 88 -9.72 -0.89 0.66
CA ILE A 88 -9.56 0.05 1.77
C ILE A 88 -9.63 1.49 1.26
N VAL A 89 -8.91 1.78 0.18
CA VAL A 89 -8.90 3.11 -0.44
C VAL A 89 -10.27 3.50 -0.98
N ARG A 90 -11.03 2.54 -1.53
CA ARG A 90 -12.41 2.75 -1.97
C ARG A 90 -13.33 3.17 -0.82
N GLN A 91 -13.09 2.69 0.40
CA GLN A 91 -13.83 3.13 1.60
C GLN A 91 -13.37 4.49 2.13
N GLY A 92 -12.37 5.08 1.50
CA GLY A 92 -11.82 6.39 1.87
C GLY A 92 -10.84 6.33 3.03
N GLY A 93 -10.11 5.23 3.17
CA GLY A 93 -9.04 5.03 4.14
C GLY A 93 -7.72 4.64 3.50
N SER A 94 -6.74 4.31 4.32
CA SER A 94 -5.44 3.72 3.93
C SER A 94 -5.07 2.56 4.84
N SER A 95 -4.21 1.69 4.37
CA SER A 95 -3.68 0.57 5.17
C SER A 95 -2.37 0.89 5.87
N GLY A 96 -1.71 1.99 5.49
CA GLY A 96 -0.43 2.44 6.04
C GLY A 96 -0.13 3.89 5.71
N GLY A 97 0.99 4.39 6.22
CA GLY A 97 1.42 5.77 5.98
C GLY A 97 1.84 6.04 4.53
N ASP A 98 2.41 5.05 3.86
CA ASP A 98 2.78 5.10 2.44
C ASP A 98 1.53 5.25 1.54
N ASP A 99 0.47 4.49 1.80
CA ASP A 99 -0.81 4.65 1.12
C ASP A 99 -1.40 6.05 1.36
N ALA A 100 -1.36 6.54 2.61
CA ALA A 100 -1.84 7.87 2.96
C ALA A 100 -1.07 8.97 2.22
N LEU A 101 0.24 8.77 2.01
CA LEU A 101 1.08 9.68 1.23
C LEU A 101 0.67 9.67 -0.25
N ALA A 102 0.53 8.49 -0.86
CA ALA A 102 0.12 8.35 -2.26
C ALA A 102 -1.26 8.99 -2.52
N LEU A 103 -2.22 8.78 -1.60
CA LEU A 103 -3.54 9.40 -1.65
C LEU A 103 -3.47 10.92 -1.51
N THR A 104 -2.61 11.43 -0.62
CA THR A 104 -2.40 12.86 -0.45
C THR A 104 -1.82 13.49 -1.71
N ILE A 105 -0.80 12.87 -2.32
CA ILE A 105 -0.21 13.30 -3.58
C ILE A 105 -1.27 13.31 -4.68
N SER A 106 -2.04 12.23 -4.83
CA SER A 106 -3.13 12.14 -5.80
C SER A 106 -4.14 13.28 -5.64
N LYS A 107 -4.52 13.59 -4.39
CA LYS A 107 -5.45 14.68 -4.09
C LYS A 107 -4.89 16.06 -4.43
N VAL A 108 -3.63 16.32 -4.10
CA VAL A 108 -2.99 17.62 -4.31
C VAL A 108 -2.65 17.85 -5.78
N THR A 109 -2.10 16.84 -6.46
CA THR A 109 -1.67 16.94 -7.86
C THR A 109 -2.79 16.67 -8.87
N ARG A 110 -3.94 16.16 -8.40
CA ARG A 110 -5.05 15.67 -9.25
C ARG A 110 -4.63 14.56 -10.22
N TRP A 111 -3.59 13.83 -9.87
CA TRP A 111 -3.16 12.66 -10.63
C TRP A 111 -4.06 11.47 -10.37
N ARG A 112 -4.09 10.55 -11.33
CA ARG A 112 -4.70 9.23 -11.09
C ARG A 112 -3.96 8.53 -9.95
N LEU A 113 -4.70 7.80 -9.14
CA LEU A 113 -4.14 7.15 -7.96
C LEU A 113 -2.99 6.20 -8.32
N SER A 114 -3.12 5.41 -9.37
CA SER A 114 -2.04 4.53 -9.85
C SER A 114 -0.74 5.28 -10.13
N ARG A 115 -0.81 6.50 -10.71
CA ARG A 115 0.38 7.32 -10.96
C ARG A 115 1.04 7.80 -9.66
N SER A 116 0.25 8.12 -8.67
CA SER A 116 0.76 8.56 -7.36
C SER A 116 1.44 7.42 -6.63
N TYR A 117 0.87 6.22 -6.65
CA TYR A 117 1.51 5.02 -6.13
C TYR A 117 2.81 4.70 -6.87
N LEU A 118 2.76 4.64 -8.21
CA LEU A 118 3.96 4.41 -9.00
C LEU A 118 5.06 5.44 -8.70
N PHE A 119 4.70 6.71 -8.57
CA PHE A 119 5.68 7.77 -8.28
C PHE A 119 6.35 7.56 -6.91
N THR A 120 5.57 7.31 -5.85
CA THR A 120 6.12 7.08 -4.51
C THR A 120 6.96 5.82 -4.47
N ASP A 121 6.49 4.73 -5.06
CA ASP A 121 7.17 3.45 -5.07
C ASP A 121 8.44 3.48 -5.92
N PHE A 122 8.42 4.08 -7.10
CA PHE A 122 9.63 4.24 -7.93
C PHE A 122 10.67 5.14 -7.27
N LEU A 123 10.25 6.17 -6.55
CA LEU A 123 11.17 7.02 -5.79
C LEU A 123 11.87 6.19 -4.71
N VAL A 124 11.11 5.41 -3.94
CA VAL A 124 11.66 4.54 -2.90
C VAL A 124 12.53 3.44 -3.49
N LEU A 125 12.10 2.79 -4.58
CA LEU A 125 12.88 1.75 -5.27
C LEU A 125 14.16 2.31 -5.86
N GLY A 126 14.13 3.52 -6.44
CA GLY A 126 15.33 4.19 -6.95
C GLY A 126 16.36 4.45 -5.85
N LEU A 127 15.92 4.92 -4.69
CA LEU A 127 16.76 5.08 -3.52
C LEU A 127 17.26 3.73 -2.98
N SER A 128 16.46 2.67 -3.09
CA SER A 128 16.79 1.31 -2.64
C SER A 128 17.88 0.64 -3.49
N LEU A 129 18.13 1.13 -4.71
CA LEU A 129 19.29 0.71 -5.54
C LEU A 129 20.63 0.86 -4.81
N SER A 130 20.69 1.71 -3.78
CA SER A 130 21.89 1.93 -2.99
C SER A 130 22.29 0.71 -2.11
N TYR A 131 21.32 -0.18 -1.80
CA TYR A 131 21.57 -1.30 -0.87
C TYR A 131 20.93 -2.63 -1.29
N ILE A 132 20.08 -2.65 -2.32
CA ILE A 132 19.42 -3.85 -2.83
C ILE A 132 20.01 -4.25 -4.19
N PRO A 133 20.34 -5.53 -4.43
CA PRO A 133 20.79 -6.03 -5.73
C PRO A 133 19.74 -5.77 -6.81
N PHE A 134 20.17 -5.36 -8.00
CA PHE A 134 19.32 -5.00 -9.14
C PHE A 134 18.30 -6.10 -9.52
N GLU A 135 18.68 -7.36 -9.39
CA GLU A 135 17.79 -8.50 -9.69
C GLU A 135 16.53 -8.50 -8.84
N ARG A 136 16.64 -8.18 -7.54
CA ARG A 136 15.49 -8.11 -6.62
C ARG A 136 14.60 -6.91 -6.90
N ILE A 137 15.17 -5.83 -7.39
CA ILE A 137 14.40 -4.62 -7.73
C ILE A 137 13.47 -4.86 -8.92
N ILE A 138 13.89 -5.67 -9.91
CA ILE A 138 13.02 -6.02 -11.05
C ILE A 138 11.74 -6.68 -10.56
N PHE A 139 11.82 -7.63 -9.63
CA PHE A 139 10.64 -8.28 -9.06
C PHE A 139 9.76 -7.31 -8.27
N SER A 140 10.37 -6.39 -7.51
CA SER A 140 9.64 -5.36 -6.79
C SER A 140 8.92 -4.40 -7.74
N VAL A 141 9.54 -4.00 -8.83
CA VAL A 141 8.91 -3.16 -9.87
C VAL A 141 7.68 -3.85 -10.46
N ILE A 142 7.77 -5.14 -10.78
CA ILE A 142 6.63 -5.90 -11.31
C ILE A 142 5.49 -5.93 -10.29
N THR A 143 5.79 -6.22 -9.01
CA THR A 143 4.78 -6.21 -7.94
C THR A 143 4.08 -4.86 -7.83
N VAL A 144 4.86 -3.78 -7.78
CA VAL A 144 4.35 -2.40 -7.67
C VAL A 144 3.49 -2.03 -8.87
N MET A 145 3.90 -2.39 -10.09
CA MET A 145 3.09 -2.13 -11.28
C MET A 145 1.75 -2.87 -11.23
N VAL A 146 1.77 -4.16 -10.89
CA VAL A 146 0.54 -4.97 -10.78
C VAL A 146 -0.37 -4.43 -9.68
N SER A 147 0.15 -4.17 -8.48
CA SER A 147 -0.65 -3.68 -7.35
C SER A 147 -1.23 -2.29 -7.61
N SER A 148 -0.44 -1.34 -8.13
CA SER A 148 -0.92 0.02 -8.39
C SER A 148 -2.00 0.10 -9.46
N LEU A 149 -1.90 -0.73 -10.51
CA LEU A 149 -2.96 -0.83 -11.52
C LEU A 149 -4.24 -1.44 -10.96
N LEU A 150 -4.12 -2.46 -10.11
CA LEU A 150 -5.27 -3.09 -9.46
C LEU A 150 -5.92 -2.16 -8.44
N ILE A 151 -5.15 -1.40 -7.67
CA ILE A 151 -5.69 -0.38 -6.73
C ILE A 151 -6.56 0.62 -7.51
N ASP A 152 -6.06 1.16 -8.61
CA ASP A 152 -6.79 2.12 -9.45
C ASP A 152 -8.05 1.48 -10.05
N PHE A 153 -7.94 0.24 -10.53
CA PHE A 153 -9.07 -0.51 -11.08
C PHE A 153 -10.15 -0.76 -10.02
N VAL A 154 -9.78 -1.29 -8.86
CA VAL A 154 -10.71 -1.61 -7.78
C VAL A 154 -11.37 -0.35 -7.22
N GLN A 155 -10.62 0.74 -7.09
CA GLN A 155 -11.15 2.02 -6.62
C GLN A 155 -12.20 2.59 -7.59
N ASN A 156 -11.94 2.49 -8.90
CA ASN A 156 -12.81 3.05 -9.94
C ASN A 156 -13.89 2.07 -10.42
N PHE A 157 -13.87 0.82 -9.93
CA PHE A 157 -14.84 -0.17 -10.30
C PHE A 157 -16.20 0.18 -9.68
N ASN A 158 -17.07 0.83 -10.47
CA ASN A 158 -18.47 0.99 -10.14
C ASN A 158 -19.15 -0.38 -10.29
N LEU A 159 -19.53 -0.96 -9.16
CA LEU A 159 -20.68 -1.84 -9.17
C LEU A 159 -21.85 -0.90 -9.45
N ASP A 160 -22.34 -0.89 -10.68
CA ASP A 160 -23.63 -0.29 -10.97
C ASP A 160 -24.62 -0.86 -9.96
N GLU A 161 -24.97 -0.05 -8.96
CA GLU A 161 -26.20 -0.30 -8.23
C GLU A 161 -27.29 -0.30 -9.29
N THR A 162 -27.74 -1.52 -9.63
CA THR A 162 -28.97 -1.74 -10.36
C THR A 162 -29.98 -0.78 -9.77
N SER A 163 -30.32 0.24 -10.55
CA SER A 163 -31.39 1.16 -10.28
C SER A 163 -32.60 0.39 -9.74
N VAL A 164 -32.80 0.48 -8.42
CA VAL A 164 -34.08 0.17 -7.85
C VAL A 164 -34.98 1.29 -8.37
N PRO A 165 -35.99 1.02 -9.26
CA PRO A 165 -36.89 2.03 -9.67
C PRO A 165 -37.64 2.51 -8.42
N ALA A 166 -37.56 3.81 -8.14
CA ALA A 166 -38.41 4.44 -7.16
C ALA A 166 -39.85 4.11 -7.56
N SER A 167 -40.48 3.18 -6.85
CA SER A 167 -41.94 3.00 -6.90
C SER A 167 -42.55 4.22 -6.25
N GLU A 168 -43.37 4.90 -7.01
CA GLU A 168 -44.28 5.95 -6.67
C GLU A 168 -45.06 5.74 -5.35
#